data_cd01cefe0cc015d04f82e98beb0d9798
#
_entry.id   cd01cefe0cc015d04f82e98beb0d9798
#
_cell.length_a   1.000
_cell.length_b   1.000
_cell.length_c   1.000
_cell.angle_alpha   90.00
_cell.angle_beta   90.00
_cell.angle_gamma   90.00
#
_symmetry.space_group_name_H-M   'P 1'
#
loop_
_entity.id
_entity.type
_entity.pdbx_description
1 polymer ?
#
loop_
_entity_poly.entity_id
_entity_poly.type
_entity_poly.pdbx_seq_one_letter_code
_entity_poly.pdbx_strand_id
1 'polypeptide(L)'
;ILDFYYKLCSLSSHFKYAVIVTGIPDTARVFLYYAVLIIWICAHIILINKKIDAVCFVLLVCVLTGLRYNINSDMKIAMLDVGQGDSIVMHTKEGMNVLFDGGSTSKKNVGRYTIYTYLKYCGVRSLDYVFISHPDKDHVNGIYELIELCDNTFEIGTVVLPGISRAAAVKKQADDDMSKLEMILKNAGINVVYADAGDSIKSGEFSVECMHPCKGYNYESANDYSAVYLVEYGDFSMLMTGDAEKKAEKCIVEDVNRIAGDAGESVRF
;
A
#
# COMPACT_ATOMS: atom_id res chain seq x y z
N ILE A 1 36.30 13.86 6.00
CA ILE A 1 35.92 12.53 5.49
C ILE A 1 34.38 12.37 5.54
N LEU A 2 33.73 12.59 6.69
CA LEU A 2 32.26 12.49 6.84
C LEU A 2 31.51 13.44 5.93
N ASP A 3 31.97 14.69 5.79
CA ASP A 3 31.36 15.70 4.93
C ASP A 3 31.45 15.34 3.42
N PHE A 4 32.58 14.75 3.02
CA PHE A 4 32.76 14.22 1.68
C PHE A 4 31.80 13.05 1.40
N TYR A 5 31.67 12.12 2.36
CA TYR A 5 30.75 10.98 2.27
C TYR A 5 29.30 11.44 2.17
N TYR A 6 28.91 12.42 2.99
CA TYR A 6 27.57 13.02 2.95
C TYR A 6 27.27 13.65 1.58
N LYS A 7 28.22 14.44 1.05
CA LYS A 7 28.07 15.05 -0.29
C LYS A 7 27.97 14.01 -1.40
N LEU A 8 28.76 12.93 -1.33
CA LEU A 8 28.71 11.85 -2.29
C LEU A 8 27.38 11.09 -2.24
N CYS A 9 26.89 10.77 -1.05
CA CYS A 9 25.57 10.16 -0.86
C CYS A 9 24.44 11.07 -1.33
N SER A 10 24.50 12.35 -0.99
CA SER A 10 23.53 13.36 -1.47
C SER A 10 23.54 13.49 -2.99
N LEU A 11 24.73 13.48 -3.61
CA LEU A 11 24.82 13.51 -5.07
C LEU A 11 24.21 12.24 -5.69
N SER A 12 24.52 11.07 -5.11
CA SER A 12 24.01 9.80 -5.63
C SER A 12 22.48 9.69 -5.51
N SER A 13 21.89 10.24 -4.46
CA SER A 13 20.43 10.18 -4.24
C SER A 13 19.61 10.93 -5.32
N HIS A 14 20.22 11.84 -6.08
CA HIS A 14 19.56 12.53 -7.20
C HIS A 14 19.40 11.64 -8.45
N PHE A 15 20.09 10.51 -8.52
CA PHE A 15 19.93 9.60 -9.65
C PHE A 15 18.75 8.66 -9.43
N LYS A 16 17.83 8.59 -10.41
CA LYS A 16 16.59 7.77 -10.39
C LYS A 16 16.82 6.30 -10.01
N TYR A 17 18.02 5.77 -10.20
CA TYR A 17 18.37 4.35 -9.94
C TYR A 17 19.39 4.18 -8.81
N ALA A 18 19.63 5.21 -8.01
CA ALA A 18 20.58 5.13 -6.90
C ALA A 18 20.13 4.16 -5.79
N VAL A 19 18.82 4.01 -5.64
CA VAL A 19 18.23 3.06 -4.69
C VAL A 19 17.40 2.04 -5.45
N ILE A 20 17.70 0.77 -5.20
CA ILE A 20 16.97 -0.35 -5.77
C ILE A 20 16.28 -1.09 -4.62
N VAL A 21 14.95 -1.03 -4.60
CA VAL A 21 14.13 -1.81 -3.66
C VAL A 21 13.95 -3.20 -4.23
N THR A 22 14.52 -4.20 -3.58
CA THR A 22 14.49 -5.60 -4.05
C THR A 22 13.53 -6.49 -3.26
N GLY A 23 13.08 -6.01 -2.11
CA GLY A 23 12.46 -6.88 -1.12
C GLY A 23 13.48 -7.80 -0.45
N ILE A 24 13.02 -8.75 0.34
CA ILE A 24 13.87 -9.80 0.89
C ILE A 24 14.04 -10.90 -0.15
N PRO A 25 15.27 -11.15 -0.62
CA PRO A 25 15.53 -12.22 -1.53
C PRO A 25 15.41 -13.59 -0.84
N ASP A 26 14.99 -14.59 -1.58
CA ASP A 26 15.02 -15.97 -1.14
C ASP A 26 16.45 -16.40 -0.75
N THR A 27 16.55 -17.18 0.32
CA THR A 27 17.82 -17.67 0.87
C THR A 27 18.68 -18.38 -0.18
N ALA A 28 18.07 -19.19 -1.06
CA ALA A 28 18.79 -19.89 -2.13
C ALA A 28 19.44 -18.91 -3.12
N ARG A 29 18.78 -17.80 -3.44
CA ARG A 29 19.32 -16.75 -4.32
C ARG A 29 20.48 -16.00 -3.67
N VAL A 30 20.42 -15.76 -2.36
CA VAL A 30 21.54 -15.18 -1.60
C VAL A 30 22.76 -16.11 -1.66
N PHE A 31 22.58 -17.41 -1.44
CA PHE A 31 23.67 -18.38 -1.60
C PHE A 31 24.21 -18.41 -3.01
N LEU A 32 23.35 -18.40 -4.02
CA LEU A 32 23.77 -18.35 -5.41
C LEU A 32 24.62 -17.10 -5.72
N TYR A 33 24.19 -15.94 -5.22
CA TYR A 33 24.95 -14.70 -5.36
C TYR A 33 26.38 -14.83 -4.79
N TYR A 34 26.50 -15.31 -3.56
CA TYR A 34 27.82 -15.48 -2.93
C TYR A 34 28.66 -16.55 -3.61
N ALA A 35 28.05 -17.64 -4.08
CA ALA A 35 28.75 -18.66 -4.84
C ALA A 35 29.35 -18.10 -6.15
N VAL A 36 28.54 -17.34 -6.91
CA VAL A 36 29.00 -16.70 -8.15
C VAL A 36 30.09 -15.67 -7.87
N LEU A 37 29.93 -14.88 -6.78
CA LEU A 37 30.93 -13.91 -6.36
C LEU A 37 32.27 -14.55 -6.01
N ILE A 38 32.26 -15.65 -5.24
CA ILE A 38 33.47 -16.40 -4.88
C ILE A 38 34.12 -16.98 -6.11
N ILE A 39 33.36 -17.62 -7.02
CA ILE A 39 33.84 -18.16 -8.27
C ILE A 39 34.51 -17.06 -9.10
N TRP A 40 33.89 -15.90 -9.20
CA TRP A 40 34.48 -14.77 -9.93
C TRP A 40 35.79 -14.30 -9.32
N ILE A 41 35.87 -14.12 -7.99
CA ILE A 41 37.08 -13.71 -7.29
C ILE A 41 38.20 -14.75 -7.52
N CYS A 42 37.88 -16.05 -7.36
CA CYS A 42 38.84 -17.12 -7.59
C CYS A 42 39.32 -17.16 -9.04
N ALA A 43 38.41 -17.02 -10.01
CA ALA A 43 38.76 -16.98 -11.44
C ALA A 43 39.65 -15.79 -11.78
N HIS A 44 39.34 -14.61 -11.21
CA HIS A 44 40.12 -13.39 -11.40
C HIS A 44 41.57 -13.55 -10.89
N ILE A 45 41.72 -14.13 -9.69
CA ILE A 45 43.04 -14.31 -9.06
C ILE A 45 43.86 -15.40 -9.75
N ILE A 46 43.21 -16.53 -10.11
CA ILE A 46 43.93 -17.75 -10.59
C ILE A 46 44.12 -17.73 -12.10
N LEU A 47 43.11 -17.34 -12.87
CA LEU A 47 43.11 -17.54 -14.31
C LEU A 47 43.62 -16.33 -15.10
N ILE A 48 43.61 -15.12 -14.53
CA ILE A 48 44.04 -13.84 -15.14
C ILE A 48 43.50 -13.67 -16.58
N ASN A 49 42.35 -14.26 -16.88
CA ASN A 49 41.79 -14.31 -18.24
C ASN A 49 40.62 -13.30 -18.32
N LYS A 50 40.86 -12.20 -19.05
CA LYS A 50 39.87 -11.09 -19.20
C LYS A 50 38.52 -11.55 -19.78
N LYS A 51 38.47 -12.62 -20.58
CA LYS A 51 37.22 -13.13 -21.15
C LYS A 51 36.37 -13.84 -20.07
N ILE A 52 37.02 -14.66 -19.24
CA ILE A 52 36.37 -15.36 -18.13
C ILE A 52 35.90 -14.33 -17.10
N ASP A 53 36.73 -13.33 -16.81
CA ASP A 53 36.41 -12.24 -15.90
C ASP A 53 35.12 -11.47 -16.33
N ALA A 54 35.06 -11.15 -17.63
CA ALA A 54 33.87 -10.48 -18.19
C ALA A 54 32.60 -11.36 -18.12
N VAL A 55 32.72 -12.66 -18.38
CA VAL A 55 31.60 -13.61 -18.29
C VAL A 55 31.10 -13.72 -16.85
N CYS A 56 32.02 -13.89 -15.89
CA CYS A 56 31.65 -13.94 -14.47
C CYS A 56 31.02 -12.67 -13.98
N PHE A 57 31.48 -11.49 -14.42
CA PHE A 57 30.88 -10.20 -14.10
C PHE A 57 29.45 -10.10 -14.65
N VAL A 58 29.23 -10.51 -15.91
CA VAL A 58 27.89 -10.55 -16.50
C VAL A 58 26.96 -11.47 -15.71
N LEU A 59 27.42 -12.66 -15.33
CA LEU A 59 26.65 -13.59 -14.49
C LEU A 59 26.32 -12.99 -13.14
N LEU A 60 27.25 -12.29 -12.50
CA LEU A 60 27.01 -11.59 -11.24
C LEU A 60 25.90 -10.53 -11.38
N VAL A 61 25.95 -9.74 -12.46
CA VAL A 61 24.92 -8.75 -12.78
C VAL A 61 23.56 -9.43 -13.02
N CYS A 62 23.53 -10.55 -13.73
CA CYS A 62 22.30 -11.33 -13.97
C CYS A 62 21.72 -11.87 -12.65
N VAL A 63 22.56 -12.38 -11.75
CA VAL A 63 22.10 -12.85 -10.44
C VAL A 63 21.57 -11.67 -9.60
N LEU A 64 22.28 -10.55 -9.58
CA LEU A 64 21.83 -9.33 -8.88
C LEU A 64 20.48 -8.83 -9.41
N THR A 65 20.29 -8.84 -10.73
CA THR A 65 18.99 -8.47 -11.32
C THR A 65 17.91 -9.50 -10.99
N GLY A 66 18.28 -10.79 -10.94
CA GLY A 66 17.39 -11.88 -10.55
C GLY A 66 16.93 -11.83 -9.08
N LEU A 67 17.73 -11.22 -8.18
CA LEU A 67 17.31 -10.99 -6.79
C LEU A 67 16.07 -10.09 -6.69
N ARG A 68 15.81 -9.27 -7.70
CA ARG A 68 14.66 -8.35 -7.75
C ARG A 68 13.34 -9.07 -8.06
N TYR A 69 13.38 -10.25 -8.65
CA TYR A 69 12.19 -11.00 -9.01
C TYR A 69 11.68 -11.80 -7.81
N ASN A 70 10.77 -11.18 -7.06
CA ASN A 70 9.98 -11.90 -6.09
C ASN A 70 8.82 -12.55 -6.86
N ILE A 71 8.98 -13.82 -7.23
CA ILE A 71 7.91 -14.62 -7.86
C ILE A 71 6.98 -15.05 -6.71
N ASN A 72 6.27 -14.12 -6.14
CA ASN A 72 5.15 -14.44 -5.26
C ASN A 72 3.93 -14.63 -6.16
N SER A 73 3.52 -15.88 -6.29
CA SER A 73 2.39 -16.28 -7.12
C SER A 73 1.04 -16.11 -6.44
N ASP A 74 0.99 -15.70 -5.19
CA ASP A 74 -0.22 -15.72 -4.38
C ASP A 74 -0.56 -14.32 -3.86
N MET A 75 -1.85 -14.06 -3.69
CA MET A 75 -2.30 -12.88 -2.97
C MET A 75 -1.79 -12.93 -1.51
N LYS A 76 -1.33 -11.79 -1.03
CA LYS A 76 -0.90 -11.62 0.37
C LYS A 76 -1.65 -10.48 1.01
N ILE A 77 -2.14 -10.73 2.21
CA ILE A 77 -2.75 -9.73 3.08
C ILE A 77 -1.94 -9.67 4.35
N ALA A 78 -1.57 -8.48 4.77
CA ALA A 78 -0.84 -8.26 6.02
C ALA A 78 -1.51 -7.15 6.82
N MET A 79 -2.00 -7.50 7.99
CA MET A 79 -2.41 -6.54 9.01
C MET A 79 -1.17 -6.13 9.78
N LEU A 80 -0.81 -4.85 9.71
CA LEU A 80 0.41 -4.35 10.32
C LEU A 80 0.16 -4.00 11.79
N ASP A 81 1.10 -4.37 12.66
CA ASP A 81 1.05 -3.93 14.05
C ASP A 81 1.39 -2.44 14.15
N VAL A 82 0.37 -1.61 14.02
CA VAL A 82 0.45 -0.15 14.19
C VAL A 82 0.08 0.29 15.62
N GLY A 83 -0.28 -0.65 16.50
CA GLY A 83 -0.82 -0.38 17.83
C GLY A 83 -2.29 0.00 17.75
N GLN A 84 -2.70 1.11 18.37
CA GLN A 84 -4.08 1.60 18.25
C GLN A 84 -4.23 2.35 16.93
N GLY A 85 -4.98 1.77 15.99
CA GLY A 85 -5.21 2.23 14.64
C GLY A 85 -5.18 1.10 13.63
N ASP A 86 -5.40 1.40 12.36
CA ASP A 86 -5.51 0.43 11.29
C ASP A 86 -4.45 0.63 10.19
N SER A 87 -3.95 -0.49 9.67
CA SER A 87 -3.12 -0.53 8.48
C SER A 87 -3.09 -1.94 7.90
N ILE A 88 -3.67 -2.12 6.73
CA ILE A 88 -3.74 -3.40 6.05
C ILE A 88 -3.17 -3.26 4.65
N VAL A 89 -2.10 -4.01 4.37
CA VAL A 89 -1.46 -4.05 3.06
C VAL A 89 -1.91 -5.31 2.31
N MET A 90 -2.35 -5.13 1.07
CA MET A 90 -2.66 -6.23 0.17
C MET A 90 -1.74 -6.19 -1.04
N HIS A 91 -1.28 -7.35 -1.44
CA HIS A 91 -0.50 -7.55 -2.66
C HIS A 91 -1.15 -8.66 -3.47
N THR A 92 -1.57 -8.35 -4.69
CA THR A 92 -2.21 -9.34 -5.58
C THR A 92 -1.16 -10.08 -6.40
N LYS A 93 -1.56 -11.21 -6.97
CA LYS A 93 -0.72 -12.01 -7.88
C LYS A 93 -0.30 -11.22 -9.13
N GLU A 94 -1.15 -10.33 -9.60
CA GLU A 94 -0.93 -9.46 -10.75
C GLU A 94 0.05 -8.31 -10.46
N GLY A 95 0.45 -8.17 -9.18
CA GLY A 95 1.42 -7.17 -8.74
C GLY A 95 0.82 -5.86 -8.25
N MET A 96 -0.51 -5.80 -8.08
CA MET A 96 -1.17 -4.63 -7.51
C MET A 96 -0.90 -4.56 -6.00
N ASN A 97 -0.59 -3.38 -5.51
CA ASN A 97 -0.34 -3.09 -4.10
C ASN A 97 -1.38 -2.12 -3.58
N VAL A 98 -2.08 -2.51 -2.55
CA VAL A 98 -3.17 -1.73 -1.96
C VAL A 98 -2.91 -1.57 -0.47
N LEU A 99 -3.19 -0.37 0.04
CA LEU A 99 -3.17 -0.07 1.46
C LEU A 99 -4.57 0.39 1.89
N PHE A 100 -5.10 -0.23 2.94
CA PHE A 100 -6.30 0.23 3.62
C PHE A 100 -5.89 0.84 4.95
N ASP A 101 -6.16 2.13 5.11
CA ASP A 101 -5.74 2.97 6.21
C ASP A 101 -4.24 2.91 6.49
N GLY A 102 -3.76 3.74 7.36
CA GLY A 102 -2.35 3.77 7.72
C GLY A 102 -2.10 4.77 8.83
N GLY A 103 -2.63 4.49 10.01
CA GLY A 103 -2.49 5.40 11.12
C GLY A 103 -2.24 4.71 12.46
N SER A 104 -1.96 5.52 13.47
CA SER A 104 -1.81 5.09 14.86
C SER A 104 -1.90 6.25 15.82
N THR A 105 -2.58 6.06 16.95
CA THR A 105 -2.52 6.98 18.08
C THR A 105 -1.51 6.56 19.15
N SER A 106 -1.07 5.31 19.17
CA SER A 106 -0.14 4.77 20.16
C SER A 106 1.32 4.70 19.69
N LYS A 107 1.57 4.56 18.38
CA LYS A 107 2.92 4.53 17.80
C LYS A 107 3.21 5.82 17.02
N LYS A 108 4.45 6.32 17.15
CA LYS A 108 4.93 7.48 16.39
C LYS A 108 5.60 7.03 15.10
N ASN A 109 5.50 7.87 14.06
CA ASN A 109 6.15 7.66 12.77
C ASN A 109 5.82 6.28 12.17
N VAL A 110 4.56 5.86 12.29
CA VAL A 110 4.08 4.55 11.87
C VAL A 110 4.17 4.37 10.35
N GLY A 111 3.93 5.43 9.58
CA GLY A 111 4.08 5.43 8.13
C GLY A 111 5.51 5.12 7.71
N ARG A 112 6.48 5.79 8.34
CA ARG A 112 7.91 5.67 8.01
C ARG A 112 8.52 4.36 8.51
N TYR A 113 8.26 3.97 9.77
CA TYR A 113 8.99 2.88 10.41
C TYR A 113 8.24 1.55 10.43
N THR A 114 6.92 1.55 10.23
CA THR A 114 6.12 0.32 10.14
C THR A 114 5.70 0.06 8.71
N ILE A 115 4.88 0.94 8.12
CA ILE A 115 4.26 0.72 6.82
C ILE A 115 5.31 0.71 5.71
N TYR A 116 6.08 1.79 5.56
CA TYR A 116 7.09 1.89 4.51
C TYR A 116 8.20 0.83 4.64
N THR A 117 8.58 0.50 5.89
CA THR A 117 9.55 -0.57 6.14
C THR A 117 9.02 -1.92 5.66
N TYR A 118 7.74 -2.22 5.93
CA TYR A 118 7.09 -3.42 5.44
C TYR A 118 6.98 -3.46 3.91
N LEU A 119 6.58 -2.35 3.29
CA LEU A 119 6.53 -2.24 1.83
C LEU A 119 7.90 -2.53 1.19
N LYS A 120 8.97 -1.94 1.74
CA LYS A 120 10.35 -2.21 1.28
C LYS A 120 10.77 -3.65 1.52
N TYR A 121 10.37 -4.24 2.64
CA TYR A 121 10.59 -5.66 2.93
C TYR A 121 9.95 -6.56 1.86
N CYS A 122 8.75 -6.21 1.42
CA CYS A 122 8.04 -6.91 0.35
C CYS A 122 8.56 -6.57 -1.07
N GLY A 123 9.44 -5.59 -1.23
CA GLY A 123 9.91 -5.13 -2.55
C GLY A 123 8.94 -4.19 -3.25
N VAL A 124 7.93 -3.69 -2.54
CA VAL A 124 6.92 -2.77 -3.05
C VAL A 124 7.51 -1.37 -3.19
N ARG A 125 7.38 -0.79 -4.37
CA ARG A 125 7.87 0.55 -4.72
C ARG A 125 6.75 1.54 -4.98
N SER A 126 5.54 1.04 -5.21
CA SER A 126 4.36 1.85 -5.43
C SER A 126 3.15 1.23 -4.76
N LEU A 127 2.29 2.06 -4.23
CA LEU A 127 0.92 1.71 -3.88
C LEU A 127 0.04 2.15 -5.04
N ASP A 128 -0.66 1.22 -5.66
CA ASP A 128 -1.59 1.53 -6.74
C ASP A 128 -2.81 2.28 -6.20
N TYR A 129 -3.31 1.80 -5.06
CA TYR A 129 -4.41 2.42 -4.33
C TYR A 129 -4.13 2.50 -2.83
N VAL A 130 -4.57 3.61 -2.23
CA VAL A 130 -4.68 3.79 -0.79
C VAL A 130 -6.14 4.14 -0.47
N PHE A 131 -6.83 3.26 0.24
CA PHE A 131 -8.20 3.47 0.68
C PHE A 131 -8.20 4.04 2.09
N ILE A 132 -8.90 5.12 2.29
CA ILE A 132 -9.07 5.76 3.60
C ILE A 132 -10.51 5.54 4.05
N SER A 133 -10.67 4.97 5.25
CA SER A 133 -11.99 4.77 5.84
C SER A 133 -12.58 6.09 6.34
N HIS A 134 -11.82 6.84 7.13
CA HIS A 134 -12.20 8.14 7.68
C HIS A 134 -10.96 8.96 8.08
N PRO A 135 -11.10 10.27 8.37
CA PRO A 135 -9.94 11.16 8.52
C PRO A 135 -9.29 11.12 9.91
N ASP A 136 -9.71 10.25 10.81
CA ASP A 136 -9.18 10.23 12.16
C ASP A 136 -7.70 9.84 12.19
N LYS A 137 -7.00 10.35 13.18
CA LYS A 137 -5.54 10.28 13.25
C LYS A 137 -4.99 8.85 13.21
N ASP A 138 -5.69 7.91 13.82
CA ASP A 138 -5.31 6.49 13.86
C ASP A 138 -5.53 5.75 12.53
N HIS A 139 -6.10 6.44 11.53
CA HIS A 139 -6.26 5.92 10.18
C HIS A 139 -5.42 6.67 9.14
N VAL A 140 -5.02 7.94 9.41
CA VAL A 140 -4.38 8.74 8.36
C VAL A 140 -3.00 9.31 8.71
N ASN A 141 -2.54 9.31 9.97
CA ASN A 141 -1.28 10.00 10.30
C ASN A 141 -0.04 9.38 9.65
N GLY A 142 -0.03 8.06 9.44
CA GLY A 142 1.02 7.39 8.69
C GLY A 142 0.97 7.67 7.19
N ILE A 143 -0.23 7.98 6.65
CA ILE A 143 -0.38 8.38 5.25
C ILE A 143 0.33 9.70 4.99
N TYR A 144 0.23 10.68 5.89
CA TYR A 144 0.99 11.93 5.78
C TYR A 144 2.49 11.67 5.70
N GLU A 145 2.98 10.74 6.53
CA GLU A 145 4.39 10.35 6.52
C GLU A 145 4.80 9.62 5.22
N LEU A 146 3.90 8.80 4.66
CA LEU A 146 4.12 8.14 3.37
C LEU A 146 4.18 9.15 2.22
N ILE A 147 3.33 10.18 2.24
CA ILE A 147 3.34 11.27 1.25
C ILE A 147 4.69 12.00 1.27
N GLU A 148 5.25 12.27 2.46
CA GLU A 148 6.58 12.88 2.61
C GLU A 148 7.71 12.00 2.06
N LEU A 149 7.50 10.68 1.97
CA LEU A 149 8.46 9.71 1.44
C LEU A 149 8.33 9.48 -0.06
N CYS A 150 7.29 10.05 -0.70
CA CYS A 150 7.13 9.96 -2.15
C CYS A 150 8.28 10.68 -2.85
N ASP A 151 9.05 9.91 -3.60
CA ASP A 151 10.20 10.36 -4.36
C ASP A 151 10.41 9.45 -5.59
N ASN A 152 11.59 9.48 -6.16
CA ASN A 152 11.96 8.59 -7.28
C ASN A 152 11.98 7.08 -6.92
N THR A 153 11.85 6.73 -5.64
CA THR A 153 11.95 5.34 -5.16
C THR A 153 10.65 4.76 -4.64
N PHE A 154 9.69 5.63 -4.28
CA PHE A 154 8.38 5.24 -3.78
C PHE A 154 7.29 6.19 -4.30
N GLU A 155 6.19 5.63 -4.75
CA GLU A 155 5.07 6.36 -5.35
C GLU A 155 3.72 5.91 -4.76
N ILE A 156 2.76 6.84 -4.68
CA ILE A 156 1.37 6.56 -4.40
C ILE A 156 0.56 6.95 -5.64
N GLY A 157 -0.16 6.01 -6.22
CA GLY A 157 -0.95 6.21 -7.44
C GLY A 157 -2.23 6.98 -7.15
N THR A 158 -3.20 6.32 -6.54
CA THR A 158 -4.52 6.90 -6.27
C THR A 158 -4.91 6.72 -4.81
N VAL A 159 -5.37 7.79 -4.18
CA VAL A 159 -5.97 7.75 -2.85
C VAL A 159 -7.49 7.83 -3.00
N VAL A 160 -8.18 6.86 -2.41
CA VAL A 160 -9.64 6.77 -2.40
C VAL A 160 -10.13 7.28 -1.05
N LEU A 161 -10.89 8.36 -1.08
CA LEU A 161 -11.49 8.98 0.09
C LEU A 161 -12.98 8.67 0.13
N PRO A 162 -13.60 8.56 1.32
CA PRO A 162 -15.04 8.44 1.42
C PRO A 162 -15.75 9.67 0.86
N GLY A 163 -16.92 9.46 0.25
CA GLY A 163 -17.72 10.52 -0.37
C GLY A 163 -18.35 11.54 0.57
N ILE A 164 -17.94 11.57 1.84
CA ILE A 164 -18.44 12.45 2.92
C ILE A 164 -18.38 13.92 2.53
N SER A 165 -17.32 14.35 1.88
CA SER A 165 -17.10 15.75 1.48
C SER A 165 -18.18 16.30 0.55
N ARG A 166 -19.02 15.42 -0.01
CA ARG A 166 -20.15 15.79 -0.89
C ARG A 166 -21.50 15.79 -0.18
N ALA A 167 -21.63 15.15 0.99
CA ALA A 167 -22.82 15.14 1.78
C ALA A 167 -22.82 16.37 2.68
N ALA A 168 -23.58 17.41 2.29
CA ALA A 168 -23.74 18.62 3.09
C ALA A 168 -24.02 18.31 4.56
N ALA A 169 -23.25 18.92 5.46
CA ALA A 169 -23.54 19.12 6.88
C ALA A 169 -23.06 18.08 7.90
N VAL A 170 -22.03 17.32 7.65
CA VAL A 170 -21.40 16.57 8.73
C VAL A 170 -20.30 17.37 9.37
N LYS A 171 -20.43 17.46 10.68
CA LYS A 171 -19.54 18.12 11.65
C LYS A 171 -18.26 18.70 11.02
N LYS A 172 -18.22 20.00 10.97
CA LYS A 172 -17.16 20.88 10.45
C LYS A 172 -15.72 20.34 10.65
N GLN A 173 -15.47 19.56 11.69
CA GLN A 173 -14.16 18.99 12.03
C GLN A 173 -13.75 17.87 11.06
N ALA A 174 -14.62 16.90 10.77
CA ALA A 174 -14.29 15.79 9.86
C ALA A 174 -14.13 16.29 8.42
N ASP A 175 -14.95 17.27 8.01
CA ASP A 175 -14.83 17.95 6.72
C ASP A 175 -13.52 18.74 6.62
N ASP A 176 -13.11 19.42 7.71
CA ASP A 176 -11.86 20.19 7.74
C ASP A 176 -10.63 19.26 7.65
N ASP A 177 -10.63 18.12 8.36
CA ASP A 177 -9.52 17.16 8.34
C ASP A 177 -9.43 16.40 7.00
N MET A 178 -10.57 16.02 6.42
CA MET A 178 -10.61 15.40 5.08
C MET A 178 -10.17 16.38 4.00
N SER A 179 -10.62 17.62 4.05
CA SER A 179 -10.24 18.68 3.11
C SER A 179 -8.74 18.99 3.21
N LYS A 180 -8.18 18.93 4.42
CA LYS A 180 -6.74 19.10 4.65
C LYS A 180 -5.94 17.95 4.03
N LEU A 181 -6.38 16.70 4.22
CA LEU A 181 -5.74 15.54 3.61
C LEU A 181 -5.79 15.64 2.08
N GLU A 182 -6.96 15.94 1.52
CA GLU A 182 -7.12 16.12 0.07
C GLU A 182 -6.19 17.20 -0.48
N MET A 183 -6.09 18.36 0.20
CA MET A 183 -5.19 19.43 -0.21
C MET A 183 -3.72 18.99 -0.20
N ILE A 184 -3.29 18.24 0.80
CA ILE A 184 -1.91 17.74 0.90
C ILE A 184 -1.63 16.73 -0.23
N LEU A 185 -2.55 15.81 -0.50
CA LEU A 185 -2.45 14.83 -1.58
C LEU A 185 -2.35 15.52 -2.95
N LYS A 186 -3.22 16.49 -3.22
CA LYS A 186 -3.19 17.26 -4.47
C LYS A 186 -1.90 18.07 -4.65
N ASN A 187 -1.39 18.68 -3.56
CA ASN A 187 -0.12 19.40 -3.59
C ASN A 187 1.07 18.47 -3.86
N ALA A 188 0.99 17.22 -3.43
CA ALA A 188 1.96 16.17 -3.73
C ALA A 188 1.80 15.57 -5.14
N GLY A 189 0.80 15.98 -5.91
CA GLY A 189 0.52 15.46 -7.25
C GLY A 189 -0.11 14.06 -7.25
N ILE A 190 -0.64 13.61 -6.12
CA ILE A 190 -1.29 12.30 -5.97
C ILE A 190 -2.74 12.41 -6.44
N ASN A 191 -3.18 11.42 -7.24
CA ASN A 191 -4.56 11.36 -7.69
C ASN A 191 -5.51 11.05 -6.52
N VAL A 192 -6.62 11.79 -6.45
CA VAL A 192 -7.65 11.62 -5.42
C VAL A 192 -8.98 11.33 -6.06
N VAL A 193 -9.63 10.27 -5.63
CA VAL A 193 -10.99 9.92 -6.03
C VAL A 193 -11.86 9.75 -4.78
N TYR A 194 -13.14 9.94 -4.94
CA TYR A 194 -14.12 9.74 -3.88
C TYR A 194 -14.96 8.50 -4.20
N ALA A 195 -15.24 7.69 -3.17
CA ALA A 195 -16.09 6.51 -3.28
C ALA A 195 -17.33 6.67 -2.42
N ASP A 196 -18.47 6.42 -3.02
CA ASP A 196 -19.77 6.27 -2.38
C ASP A 196 -20.25 4.81 -2.51
N ALA A 197 -21.23 4.40 -1.72
CA ALA A 197 -21.83 3.06 -1.82
C ALA A 197 -22.26 2.72 -3.24
N GLY A 198 -21.80 1.59 -3.74
CA GLY A 198 -22.00 1.08 -5.09
C GLY A 198 -20.87 1.42 -6.07
N ASP A 199 -19.91 2.27 -5.69
CA ASP A 199 -18.72 2.50 -6.52
C ASP A 199 -17.75 1.31 -6.37
N SER A 200 -17.11 0.91 -7.46
CA SER A 200 -16.20 -0.23 -7.45
C SER A 200 -14.97 -0.03 -8.34
N ILE A 201 -13.88 -0.66 -7.94
CA ILE A 201 -12.65 -0.78 -8.72
C ILE A 201 -12.42 -2.25 -9.00
N LYS A 202 -12.14 -2.61 -10.27
CA LYS A 202 -11.86 -3.99 -10.66
C LYS A 202 -10.57 -4.07 -11.48
N SER A 203 -9.76 -5.09 -11.18
CA SER A 203 -8.55 -5.41 -11.94
C SER A 203 -8.27 -6.91 -11.86
N GLY A 204 -8.51 -7.61 -12.97
CA GLY A 204 -8.42 -9.07 -13.01
C GLY A 204 -9.39 -9.73 -12.04
N GLU A 205 -8.85 -10.58 -11.16
CA GLU A 205 -9.63 -11.25 -10.10
C GLU A 205 -9.86 -10.39 -8.86
N PHE A 206 -9.19 -9.23 -8.77
CA PHE A 206 -9.29 -8.29 -7.65
C PHE A 206 -10.42 -7.30 -7.88
N SER A 207 -11.28 -7.14 -6.90
CA SER A 207 -12.26 -6.05 -6.84
C SER A 207 -12.37 -5.45 -5.45
N VAL A 208 -12.66 -4.16 -5.41
CA VAL A 208 -13.02 -3.44 -4.20
C VAL A 208 -14.31 -2.69 -4.48
N GLU A 209 -15.34 -2.97 -3.71
CA GLU A 209 -16.62 -2.28 -3.77
C GLU A 209 -16.83 -1.46 -2.51
N CYS A 210 -17.21 -0.20 -2.66
CA CYS A 210 -17.61 0.65 -1.55
C CYS A 210 -19.04 0.31 -1.13
N MET A 211 -19.21 -0.20 0.08
CA MET A 211 -20.50 -0.55 0.67
C MET A 211 -21.11 0.59 1.46
N HIS A 212 -20.29 1.55 1.91
CA HIS A 212 -20.65 2.66 2.77
C HIS A 212 -19.65 3.81 2.58
N PRO A 213 -20.04 5.10 2.67
CA PRO A 213 -21.31 5.63 3.19
C PRO A 213 -22.47 5.49 2.20
N CYS A 214 -23.65 5.17 2.74
CA CYS A 214 -24.88 5.05 1.96
C CYS A 214 -25.41 6.44 1.57
N LYS A 215 -25.81 6.61 0.32
CA LYS A 215 -26.34 7.87 -0.19
C LYS A 215 -27.64 8.28 0.55
N GLY A 216 -27.67 9.53 1.02
CA GLY A 216 -28.87 10.10 1.65
C GLY A 216 -29.03 9.83 3.15
N TYR A 217 -28.08 9.13 3.76
CA TYR A 217 -28.06 8.96 5.21
C TYR A 217 -27.44 10.18 5.91
N ASN A 218 -28.03 10.56 7.04
CA ASN A 218 -27.52 11.61 7.91
C ASN A 218 -26.85 10.95 9.12
N TYR A 219 -25.55 10.97 9.17
CA TYR A 219 -24.76 10.38 10.22
C TYR A 219 -24.37 11.42 11.28
N GLU A 220 -24.18 11.01 12.51
CA GLU A 220 -23.96 11.93 13.64
C GLU A 220 -22.49 11.99 14.08
N SER A 221 -21.68 10.99 13.75
CA SER A 221 -20.26 10.89 14.13
C SER A 221 -19.36 10.73 12.91
N ALA A 222 -18.08 11.02 13.05
CA ALA A 222 -17.09 10.76 12.01
C ALA A 222 -16.97 9.25 11.72
N ASN A 223 -17.06 8.42 12.77
CA ASN A 223 -17.03 6.97 12.66
C ASN A 223 -18.23 6.42 11.86
N ASP A 224 -19.42 7.02 12.04
CA ASP A 224 -20.61 6.65 11.25
C ASP A 224 -20.43 6.89 9.74
N TYR A 225 -19.42 7.67 9.32
CA TYR A 225 -19.08 7.92 7.92
C TYR A 225 -17.90 7.09 7.43
N SER A 226 -17.33 6.23 8.26
CA SER A 226 -16.23 5.36 7.85
C SER A 226 -16.61 4.62 6.57
N ALA A 227 -15.78 4.73 5.55
CA ALA A 227 -15.98 3.95 4.36
C ALA A 227 -15.79 2.47 4.68
N VAL A 228 -16.72 1.67 4.20
CA VAL A 228 -16.67 0.21 4.29
C VAL A 228 -16.47 -0.34 2.90
N TYR A 229 -15.45 -1.17 2.75
CA TYR A 229 -15.06 -1.75 1.48
C TYR A 229 -15.18 -3.28 1.52
N LEU A 230 -15.91 -3.85 0.57
CA LEU A 230 -15.87 -5.27 0.28
C LEU A 230 -14.73 -5.52 -0.71
N VAL A 231 -13.76 -6.30 -0.29
CA VAL A 231 -12.62 -6.72 -1.10
C VAL A 231 -12.83 -8.15 -1.53
N GLU A 232 -12.72 -8.42 -2.82
CA GLU A 232 -12.82 -9.77 -3.36
C GLU A 232 -11.60 -10.09 -4.22
N TYR A 233 -11.17 -11.34 -4.19
CA TYR A 233 -10.12 -11.90 -5.02
C TYR A 233 -10.35 -13.39 -5.27
N GLY A 234 -10.82 -13.74 -6.46
CA GLY A 234 -11.31 -15.08 -6.74
C GLY A 234 -12.42 -15.48 -5.77
N ASP A 235 -12.23 -16.57 -5.05
CA ASP A 235 -13.18 -17.08 -4.03
C ASP A 235 -12.99 -16.45 -2.64
N PHE A 236 -12.00 -15.58 -2.46
CA PHE A 236 -11.74 -14.88 -1.19
C PHE A 236 -12.52 -13.59 -1.13
N SER A 237 -13.15 -13.33 0.02
CA SER A 237 -13.76 -12.03 0.31
C SER A 237 -13.39 -11.54 1.71
N MET A 238 -13.25 -10.24 1.88
CA MET A 238 -12.95 -9.58 3.13
C MET A 238 -13.66 -8.23 3.21
N LEU A 239 -14.24 -7.95 4.36
CA LEU A 239 -14.86 -6.66 4.64
C LEU A 239 -13.91 -5.79 5.46
N MET A 240 -13.60 -4.60 4.96
CA MET A 240 -12.83 -3.57 5.63
C MET A 240 -13.82 -2.56 6.21
N THR A 241 -14.00 -2.53 7.51
CA THR A 241 -15.07 -1.77 8.16
C THR A 241 -14.63 -0.40 8.66
N GLY A 242 -13.30 -0.18 8.81
CA GLY A 242 -12.83 0.97 9.58
C GLY A 242 -13.53 1.00 10.94
N ASP A 243 -13.85 2.19 11.40
CA ASP A 243 -14.54 2.43 12.67
C ASP A 243 -16.07 2.54 12.52
N ALA A 244 -16.63 1.86 11.49
CA ALA A 244 -18.07 1.88 11.25
C ALA A 244 -18.86 1.38 12.48
N GLU A 245 -19.81 2.19 12.93
CA GLU A 245 -20.64 1.91 14.11
C GLU A 245 -22.01 1.34 13.70
N LYS A 246 -22.87 1.04 14.71
CA LYS A 246 -24.17 0.37 14.53
C LYS A 246 -25.07 0.95 13.43
N LYS A 247 -25.03 2.27 13.19
CA LYS A 247 -25.86 2.89 12.15
C LYS A 247 -25.35 2.55 10.76
N ALA A 248 -24.04 2.56 10.58
CA ALA A 248 -23.39 2.15 9.35
C ALA A 248 -23.61 0.66 9.08
N GLU A 249 -23.38 -0.19 10.10
CA GLU A 249 -23.65 -1.63 10.02
C GLU A 249 -25.09 -1.93 9.58
N LYS A 250 -26.07 -1.24 10.17
CA LYS A 250 -27.48 -1.42 9.80
C LYS A 250 -27.75 -1.07 8.33
N CYS A 251 -27.18 0.05 7.86
CA CYS A 251 -27.31 0.46 6.47
C CYS A 251 -26.72 -0.59 5.51
N ILE A 252 -25.51 -1.07 5.83
CA ILE A 252 -24.83 -2.09 5.02
C ILE A 252 -25.66 -3.38 4.96
N VAL A 253 -26.16 -3.86 6.11
CA VAL A 253 -27.01 -5.06 6.16
C VAL A 253 -28.30 -4.89 5.36
N GLU A 254 -28.92 -3.71 5.43
CA GLU A 254 -30.14 -3.42 4.63
C GLU A 254 -29.86 -3.43 3.13
N ASP A 255 -28.73 -2.86 2.70
CA ASP A 255 -28.34 -2.83 1.28
C ASP A 255 -27.92 -4.21 0.77
N VAL A 256 -27.15 -4.97 1.55
CA VAL A 256 -26.75 -6.34 1.21
C VAL A 256 -27.99 -7.26 1.10
N ASN A 257 -28.92 -7.16 2.03
CA ASN A 257 -30.16 -7.94 1.99
C ASN A 257 -31.05 -7.56 0.78
N ARG A 258 -31.06 -6.30 0.38
CA ARG A 258 -31.77 -5.84 -0.81
C ARG A 258 -31.15 -6.45 -2.07
N ILE A 259 -29.82 -6.41 -2.22
CA ILE A 259 -29.09 -6.97 -3.36
C ILE A 259 -29.30 -8.49 -3.41
N ALA A 260 -29.19 -9.19 -2.29
CA ALA A 260 -29.41 -10.63 -2.20
C ALA A 260 -30.86 -11.03 -2.47
N GLY A 261 -31.83 -10.24 -2.02
CA GLY A 261 -33.24 -10.43 -2.31
C GLY A 261 -33.58 -10.31 -3.80
N ASP A 262 -32.96 -9.35 -4.49
CA ASP A 262 -33.09 -9.16 -5.92
C ASP A 262 -32.41 -10.30 -6.74
N ALA A 263 -31.32 -10.89 -6.17
CA ALA A 263 -30.63 -12.04 -6.80
C ALA A 263 -31.24 -13.41 -6.46
N GLY A 264 -32.20 -13.47 -5.54
CA GLY A 264 -32.84 -14.73 -5.11
C GLY A 264 -31.94 -15.59 -4.19
N GLU A 265 -30.86 -15.07 -3.70
CA GLU A 265 -29.91 -15.73 -2.80
C GLU A 265 -29.98 -15.17 -1.37
N SER A 266 -29.94 -16.05 -0.36
CA SER A 266 -29.84 -15.64 1.03
C SER A 266 -28.36 -15.53 1.43
N VAL A 267 -27.85 -14.31 1.63
CA VAL A 267 -26.52 -14.12 2.23
C VAL A 267 -26.62 -14.45 3.72
N ARG A 268 -25.86 -15.44 4.17
CA ARG A 268 -25.62 -15.71 5.59
C ARG A 268 -24.22 -15.26 5.95
N PHE A 269 -24.15 -14.33 6.88
CA PHE A 269 -22.89 -13.92 7.53
C PHE A 269 -22.54 -14.90 8.63
#